data_3a1759309fb9f75150032537b9011015
#
_entry.id   3a1759309fb9f75150032537b9011015
#
_cell.length_a   1.000
_cell.length_b   1.000
_cell.length_c   1.000
_cell.angle_alpha   90.00
_cell.angle_beta   90.00
_cell.angle_gamma   90.00
#
_symmetry.space_group_name_H-M   'P 1'
#
loop_
_entity.id
_entity.type
_entity.pdbx_description
1 polymer ?
#
loop_
_entity_poly.entity_id
_entity_poly.type
_entity_poly.pdbx_seq_one_letter_code
_entity_poly.pdbx_strand_id
1 'polypeptide(L)'
;MKTLTTLILGLALGLSAAAQTAADKVVYHIDNAAMQATKGLRNIRNHLDVAPETQIVVVTHADGVDFLMEGAKDKNNPNIDYGALVSALKARGVRFEVCEITLKNRNLQKGQFSMDAEFTPSGVVRVGRLQAREGYGYIKP
;
A
#
# COMPACT_ATOMS: atom_id res chain seq x y z
N MET A 1 73.12 16.00 18.59
CA MET A 1 71.86 16.38 17.94
C MET A 1 71.03 15.14 17.82
N LYS A 2 69.96 14.98 18.64
CA LYS A 2 69.06 13.82 18.63
C LYS A 2 67.79 14.23 17.92
N THR A 3 67.56 13.67 16.73
CA THR A 3 66.33 13.87 15.95
C THR A 3 65.22 12.95 16.48
N LEU A 4 64.16 13.56 17.00
CA LEU A 4 63.00 12.84 17.51
C LEU A 4 62.03 12.64 16.34
N THR A 5 61.83 11.38 15.88
CA THR A 5 60.88 11.05 14.83
C THR A 5 59.55 10.74 15.47
N THR A 6 58.57 11.62 15.30
CA THR A 6 57.18 11.44 15.79
C THR A 6 56.40 10.60 14.79
N LEU A 7 56.03 9.36 15.20
CA LEU A 7 55.17 8.46 14.44
C LEU A 7 53.71 8.83 14.70
N ILE A 8 53.01 9.39 13.70
CA ILE A 8 51.57 9.67 13.76
C ILE A 8 50.83 8.41 13.29
N LEU A 9 50.22 7.70 14.25
CA LEU A 9 49.34 6.56 13.99
C LEU A 9 47.96 7.09 13.65
N GLY A 10 47.62 7.14 12.35
CA GLY A 10 46.30 7.54 11.88
C GLY A 10 45.28 6.42 12.12
N LEU A 11 44.33 6.64 13.05
CA LEU A 11 43.20 5.75 13.30
C LEU A 11 42.12 6.00 12.25
N ALA A 12 42.06 5.17 11.20
CA ALA A 12 40.99 5.20 10.20
C ALA A 12 39.74 4.57 10.80
N LEU A 13 38.78 5.39 11.25
CA LEU A 13 37.43 4.96 11.60
C LEU A 13 36.69 4.61 10.30
N GLY A 14 36.64 3.31 9.99
CA GLY A 14 35.78 2.80 8.92
C GLY A 14 34.30 2.93 9.31
N LEU A 15 33.59 3.92 8.76
CA LEU A 15 32.13 3.96 8.81
C LEU A 15 31.61 2.82 7.92
N SER A 16 31.21 1.69 8.52
CA SER A 16 30.38 0.70 7.85
C SER A 16 28.98 1.29 7.66
N ALA A 17 28.74 1.89 6.47
CA ALA A 17 27.40 2.18 6.03
C ALA A 17 26.66 0.84 5.82
N ALA A 18 25.86 0.42 6.78
CA ALA A 18 24.91 -0.65 6.57
C ALA A 18 23.99 -0.21 5.42
N ALA A 19 24.09 -0.87 4.27
CA ALA A 19 23.18 -0.65 3.16
C ALA A 19 21.77 -1.02 3.64
N GLN A 20 20.96 -0.01 3.91
CA GLN A 20 19.57 -0.19 4.27
C GLN A 20 18.87 -0.71 3.01
N THR A 21 18.46 -1.97 3.01
CA THR A 21 17.67 -2.53 1.90
C THR A 21 16.39 -1.69 1.77
N ALA A 22 16.14 -1.17 0.57
CA ALA A 22 14.92 -0.40 0.32
C ALA A 22 13.70 -1.26 0.65
N ALA A 23 12.70 -0.67 1.31
CA ALA A 23 11.46 -1.37 1.64
C ALA A 23 10.76 -1.86 0.37
N ASP A 24 10.21 -3.07 0.44
CA ASP A 24 9.40 -3.62 -0.65
C ASP A 24 8.19 -2.72 -0.95
N LYS A 25 7.79 -2.69 -2.23
CA LYS A 25 6.63 -1.94 -2.69
C LYS A 25 5.67 -2.88 -3.40
N VAL A 26 4.41 -2.88 -3.02
CA VAL A 26 3.43 -3.81 -3.56
C VAL A 26 2.10 -3.11 -3.86
N VAL A 27 1.56 -3.31 -5.06
CA VAL A 27 0.21 -2.94 -5.41
C VAL A 27 -0.72 -4.15 -5.32
N TYR A 28 -1.75 -4.03 -4.49
CA TYR A 28 -2.89 -4.95 -4.46
C TYR A 28 -3.96 -4.40 -5.38
N HIS A 29 -4.37 -5.20 -6.37
CA HIS A 29 -5.36 -4.81 -7.37
C HIS A 29 -6.69 -5.51 -7.10
N ILE A 30 -7.74 -4.76 -6.81
CA ILE A 30 -9.09 -5.28 -6.51
C ILE A 30 -10.08 -4.68 -7.52
N ASP A 31 -10.65 -5.53 -8.36
CA ASP A 31 -11.66 -5.16 -9.37
C ASP A 31 -13.04 -5.78 -9.09
N ASN A 32 -13.12 -6.68 -8.09
CA ASN A 32 -14.36 -7.31 -7.64
C ASN A 32 -14.36 -7.44 -6.11
N ALA A 33 -15.08 -6.57 -5.43
CA ALA A 33 -15.13 -6.55 -3.97
C ALA A 33 -15.71 -7.84 -3.36
N ALA A 34 -16.77 -8.39 -3.96
CA ALA A 34 -17.43 -9.58 -3.43
C ALA A 34 -16.51 -10.80 -3.38
N MET A 35 -15.58 -10.91 -4.33
CA MET A 35 -14.65 -12.04 -4.42
C MET A 35 -13.29 -11.76 -3.76
N GLN A 36 -12.88 -10.50 -3.68
CA GLN A 36 -11.50 -10.16 -3.39
C GLN A 36 -11.31 -9.35 -2.11
N ALA A 37 -12.32 -8.57 -1.65
CA ALA A 37 -12.11 -7.61 -0.57
C ALA A 37 -11.71 -8.29 0.75
N THR A 38 -12.50 -9.21 1.25
CA THR A 38 -12.23 -9.87 2.54
C THR A 38 -10.91 -10.62 2.54
N LYS A 39 -10.64 -11.41 1.49
CA LYS A 39 -9.36 -12.14 1.43
C LYS A 39 -8.18 -11.19 1.15
N GLY A 40 -8.38 -10.14 0.37
CA GLY A 40 -7.37 -9.13 0.09
C GLY A 40 -6.94 -8.37 1.34
N LEU A 41 -7.89 -7.86 2.12
CA LEU A 41 -7.60 -7.18 3.39
C LEU A 41 -6.88 -8.09 4.39
N ARG A 42 -7.29 -9.38 4.47
CA ARG A 42 -6.58 -10.37 5.28
C ARG A 42 -5.15 -10.60 4.78
N ASN A 43 -4.95 -10.73 3.47
CA ASN A 43 -3.62 -10.93 2.89
C ASN A 43 -2.71 -9.73 3.15
N ILE A 44 -3.24 -8.50 3.03
CA ILE A 44 -2.48 -7.26 3.33
C ILE A 44 -2.06 -7.24 4.80
N ARG A 45 -2.97 -7.57 5.72
CA ARG A 45 -2.63 -7.66 7.15
C ARG A 45 -1.50 -8.66 7.38
N ASN A 46 -1.64 -9.88 6.86
CA ASN A 46 -0.64 -10.94 7.01
C ASN A 46 0.71 -10.54 6.36
N HIS A 47 0.67 -9.84 5.22
CA HIS A 47 1.85 -9.31 4.57
C HIS A 47 2.62 -8.35 5.50
N LEU A 48 1.92 -7.37 6.05
CA LEU A 48 2.52 -6.40 6.97
C LEU A 48 2.94 -7.03 8.31
N ASP A 49 2.30 -8.12 8.77
CA ASP A 49 2.72 -8.83 9.98
C ASP A 49 4.10 -9.49 9.83
N VAL A 50 4.47 -9.86 8.60
CA VAL A 50 5.78 -10.47 8.27
C VAL A 50 6.78 -9.43 7.77
N ALA A 51 6.33 -8.46 6.99
CA ALA A 51 7.15 -7.41 6.38
C ALA A 51 6.57 -6.01 6.65
N PRO A 52 6.70 -5.50 7.88
CA PRO A 52 6.00 -4.29 8.35
C PRO A 52 6.41 -3.01 7.60
N GLU A 53 7.61 -2.98 7.00
CA GLU A 53 8.12 -1.83 6.25
C GLU A 53 7.62 -1.79 4.79
N THR A 54 6.87 -2.79 4.33
CA THR A 54 6.37 -2.84 2.95
C THR A 54 5.43 -1.67 2.67
N GLN A 55 5.69 -0.94 1.59
CA GLN A 55 4.79 0.10 1.10
C GLN A 55 3.68 -0.53 0.27
N ILE A 56 2.45 -0.46 0.75
CA ILE A 56 1.30 -1.07 0.09
C ILE A 56 0.32 -0.01 -0.43
N VAL A 57 -0.01 -0.13 -1.72
CA VAL A 57 -1.10 0.62 -2.37
C VAL A 57 -2.16 -0.38 -2.83
N VAL A 58 -3.40 -0.18 -2.41
CA VAL A 58 -4.56 -0.92 -2.90
C VAL A 58 -5.24 -0.07 -3.96
N VAL A 59 -5.27 -0.53 -5.20
CA VAL A 59 -5.95 0.16 -6.29
C VAL A 59 -7.22 -0.58 -6.63
N THR A 60 -8.33 0.15 -6.65
CA THR A 60 -9.67 -0.41 -6.93
C THR A 60 -10.30 0.22 -8.16
N HIS A 61 -11.02 -0.57 -8.93
CA HIS A 61 -11.90 -0.11 -10.02
C HIS A 61 -13.06 -1.08 -10.24
N ALA A 62 -13.97 -0.78 -11.15
CA ALA A 62 -15.19 -1.56 -11.40
C ALA A 62 -15.94 -1.86 -10.08
N ASP A 63 -16.36 -3.10 -9.85
CA ASP A 63 -17.04 -3.49 -8.61
C ASP A 63 -16.07 -3.57 -7.40
N GLY A 64 -14.78 -3.52 -7.66
CA GLY A 64 -13.76 -3.50 -6.61
C GLY A 64 -13.82 -2.28 -5.69
N VAL A 65 -14.46 -1.18 -6.11
CA VAL A 65 -14.58 0.04 -5.27
C VAL A 65 -15.59 -0.12 -4.14
N ASP A 66 -16.49 -1.10 -4.21
CA ASP A 66 -17.66 -1.20 -3.33
C ASP A 66 -17.30 -1.38 -1.85
N PHE A 67 -16.22 -2.10 -1.54
CA PHE A 67 -15.83 -2.28 -0.14
C PHE A 67 -15.25 -1.01 0.52
N LEU A 68 -14.92 0.01 -0.27
CA LEU A 68 -14.47 1.32 0.22
C LEU A 68 -15.61 2.33 0.40
N MET A 69 -16.85 1.95 0.07
CA MET A 69 -18.01 2.79 0.31
C MET A 69 -18.31 2.86 1.82
N GLU A 70 -18.88 3.99 2.25
CA GLU A 70 -19.26 4.19 3.65
C GLU A 70 -20.27 3.14 4.11
N GLY A 71 -19.99 2.50 5.26
CA GLY A 71 -20.85 1.45 5.82
C GLY A 71 -20.83 0.12 5.09
N ALA A 72 -19.90 -0.09 4.14
CA ALA A 72 -19.80 -1.33 3.38
C ALA A 72 -19.43 -2.52 4.27
N LYS A 73 -20.11 -3.65 4.02
CA LYS A 73 -19.89 -4.93 4.72
C LYS A 73 -19.76 -6.06 3.72
N ASP A 74 -19.14 -7.16 4.16
CA ASP A 74 -19.08 -8.37 3.36
C ASP A 74 -20.50 -8.94 3.17
N LYS A 75 -20.88 -9.19 1.91
CA LYS A 75 -22.21 -9.69 1.56
C LYS A 75 -22.47 -11.12 2.06
N ASN A 76 -21.40 -11.91 2.21
CA ASN A 76 -21.50 -13.30 2.68
C ASN A 76 -21.38 -13.41 4.20
N ASN A 77 -20.80 -12.40 4.86
CA ASN A 77 -20.66 -12.32 6.31
C ASN A 77 -20.83 -10.89 6.79
N PRO A 78 -22.07 -10.43 7.09
CA PRO A 78 -22.35 -9.06 7.51
C PRO A 78 -21.67 -8.61 8.81
N ASN A 79 -21.05 -9.54 9.55
CA ASN A 79 -20.23 -9.20 10.73
C ASN A 79 -18.85 -8.63 10.33
N ILE A 80 -18.46 -8.76 9.08
CA ILE A 80 -17.23 -8.14 8.56
C ILE A 80 -17.56 -6.74 8.09
N ASP A 81 -17.12 -5.75 8.86
CA ASP A 81 -17.18 -4.33 8.55
C ASP A 81 -15.91 -3.90 7.82
N TYR A 82 -16.05 -3.51 6.57
CA TYR A 82 -14.90 -3.12 5.76
C TYR A 82 -14.29 -1.79 6.23
N GLY A 83 -15.11 -0.83 6.70
CA GLY A 83 -14.62 0.44 7.20
C GLY A 83 -13.60 0.27 8.32
N ALA A 84 -13.93 -0.55 9.32
CA ALA A 84 -13.01 -0.84 10.44
C ALA A 84 -11.69 -1.51 9.99
N LEU A 85 -11.76 -2.45 9.04
CA LEU A 85 -10.58 -3.13 8.50
C LEU A 85 -9.69 -2.20 7.66
N VAL A 86 -10.31 -1.36 6.83
CA VAL A 86 -9.63 -0.36 6.00
C VAL A 86 -8.92 0.66 6.89
N SER A 87 -9.61 1.23 7.90
CA SER A 87 -9.02 2.18 8.84
C SER A 87 -7.84 1.58 9.61
N ALA A 88 -7.95 0.34 10.07
CA ALA A 88 -6.86 -0.35 10.76
C ALA A 88 -5.61 -0.52 9.87
N LEU A 89 -5.80 -0.85 8.58
CA LEU A 89 -4.70 -0.98 7.62
C LEU A 89 -4.15 0.39 7.19
N LYS A 90 -5.00 1.40 7.04
CA LYS A 90 -4.57 2.79 6.80
C LYS A 90 -3.65 3.30 7.92
N ALA A 91 -3.97 2.99 9.17
CA ALA A 91 -3.12 3.32 10.32
C ALA A 91 -1.73 2.63 10.26
N ARG A 92 -1.61 1.54 9.49
CA ARG A 92 -0.34 0.84 9.20
C ARG A 92 0.34 1.35 7.92
N GLY A 93 -0.13 2.44 7.33
CA GLY A 93 0.47 3.06 6.14
C GLY A 93 -0.04 2.56 4.79
N VAL A 94 -1.07 1.70 4.76
CA VAL A 94 -1.68 1.26 3.50
C VAL A 94 -2.47 2.41 2.88
N ARG A 95 -2.34 2.61 1.57
CA ARG A 95 -3.13 3.56 0.79
C ARG A 95 -4.20 2.83 0.01
N PHE A 96 -5.43 3.34 0.05
CA PHE A 96 -6.57 2.80 -0.69
C PHE A 96 -7.02 3.81 -1.74
N GLU A 97 -6.89 3.44 -3.03
CA GLU A 97 -7.18 4.33 -4.16
C GLU A 97 -8.39 3.84 -4.96
N VAL A 98 -9.36 4.73 -5.16
CA VAL A 98 -10.60 4.52 -5.92
C VAL A 98 -10.47 5.16 -7.30
N CYS A 99 -10.84 4.42 -8.35
CA CYS A 99 -10.82 4.87 -9.74
C CYS A 99 -11.94 5.87 -10.03
N GLU A 100 -11.60 7.10 -10.44
CA GLU A 100 -12.59 8.13 -10.79
C GLU A 100 -13.37 7.81 -12.07
N ILE A 101 -12.78 7.07 -13.02
CA ILE A 101 -13.52 6.57 -14.19
C ILE A 101 -14.65 5.64 -13.76
N THR A 102 -14.42 4.80 -12.75
CA THR A 102 -15.46 3.94 -12.19
C THR A 102 -16.58 4.77 -11.57
N LEU A 103 -16.25 5.82 -10.81
CA LEU A 103 -17.26 6.71 -10.22
C LEU A 103 -18.14 7.30 -11.33
N LYS A 104 -17.53 7.84 -12.38
CA LYS A 104 -18.25 8.42 -13.50
C LYS A 104 -19.17 7.40 -14.19
N ASN A 105 -18.66 6.22 -14.49
CA ASN A 105 -19.40 5.18 -15.23
C ASN A 105 -20.58 4.60 -14.41
N ARG A 106 -20.45 4.57 -13.08
CA ARG A 106 -21.46 4.06 -12.16
C ARG A 106 -22.29 5.15 -11.49
N ASN A 107 -22.10 6.42 -11.88
CA ASN A 107 -22.76 7.58 -11.29
C ASN A 107 -22.61 7.65 -9.76
N LEU A 108 -21.40 7.36 -9.26
CA LEU A 108 -21.05 7.41 -7.84
C LEU A 108 -20.40 8.75 -7.51
N GLN A 109 -20.61 9.23 -6.27
CA GLN A 109 -20.03 10.46 -5.77
C GLN A 109 -18.91 10.16 -4.76
N LYS A 110 -17.86 10.99 -4.71
CA LYS A 110 -16.75 10.83 -3.76
C LYS A 110 -17.21 10.78 -2.30
N GLY A 111 -18.23 11.56 -1.95
CA GLY A 111 -18.81 11.59 -0.61
C GLY A 111 -19.51 10.30 -0.16
N GLN A 112 -19.67 9.31 -1.03
CA GLN A 112 -20.21 7.99 -0.68
C GLN A 112 -19.14 7.02 -0.19
N PHE A 113 -17.88 7.43 -0.22
CA PHE A 113 -16.74 6.60 0.17
C PHE A 113 -16.21 6.97 1.55
N SER A 114 -15.59 6.01 2.22
CA SER A 114 -14.88 6.21 3.47
C SER A 114 -13.85 7.35 3.35
N MET A 115 -13.66 8.11 4.42
CA MET A 115 -12.62 9.15 4.50
C MET A 115 -11.19 8.59 4.35
N ASP A 116 -11.02 7.29 4.53
CA ASP A 116 -9.73 6.61 4.34
C ASP A 116 -9.41 6.34 2.86
N ALA A 117 -10.39 6.49 1.96
CA ALA A 117 -10.20 6.32 0.53
C ALA A 117 -9.60 7.57 -0.12
N GLU A 118 -8.61 7.35 -0.99
CA GLU A 118 -8.04 8.34 -1.89
C GLU A 118 -8.60 8.10 -3.30
N PHE A 119 -8.44 9.05 -4.21
CA PHE A 119 -8.97 8.93 -5.57
C PHE A 119 -7.85 9.05 -6.60
N THR A 120 -7.93 8.21 -7.63
CA THR A 120 -6.99 8.24 -8.76
C THR A 120 -7.77 8.37 -10.08
N PRO A 121 -7.30 9.15 -11.05
CA PRO A 121 -8.04 9.38 -12.30
C PRO A 121 -8.41 8.08 -13.02
N SER A 122 -7.51 7.08 -13.04
CA SER A 122 -7.73 5.76 -13.65
C SER A 122 -7.03 4.68 -12.85
N GLY A 123 -7.78 3.71 -12.32
CA GLY A 123 -7.22 2.58 -11.59
C GLY A 123 -6.28 1.74 -12.44
N VAL A 124 -6.64 1.44 -13.69
CA VAL A 124 -5.80 0.64 -14.61
C VAL A 124 -4.49 1.35 -14.93
N VAL A 125 -4.54 2.64 -15.23
CA VAL A 125 -3.32 3.45 -15.48
C VAL A 125 -2.48 3.52 -14.21
N ARG A 126 -3.10 3.65 -13.04
CA ARG A 126 -2.40 3.72 -11.76
C ARG A 126 -1.63 2.43 -11.47
N VAL A 127 -2.26 1.27 -11.62
CA VAL A 127 -1.61 -0.04 -11.48
C VAL A 127 -0.41 -0.15 -12.42
N GLY A 128 -0.59 0.20 -13.70
CA GLY A 128 0.49 0.16 -14.68
C GLY A 128 1.67 1.07 -14.33
N ARG A 129 1.39 2.30 -13.84
CA ARG A 129 2.45 3.25 -13.44
C ARG A 129 3.20 2.81 -12.20
N LEU A 130 2.48 2.30 -11.19
CA LEU A 130 3.10 1.77 -9.99
C LEU A 130 4.14 0.69 -10.33
N GLN A 131 3.79 -0.23 -11.25
CA GLN A 131 4.71 -1.28 -11.68
C GLN A 131 5.83 -0.73 -12.58
N ALA A 132 5.48 -0.04 -13.67
CA ALA A 132 6.44 0.32 -14.71
C ALA A 132 7.41 1.44 -14.32
N ARG A 133 7.03 2.33 -13.39
CA ARG A 133 7.78 3.54 -13.06
C ARG A 133 8.20 3.66 -11.60
N GLU A 134 7.45 3.03 -10.70
CA GLU A 134 7.64 3.20 -9.26
C GLU A 134 8.17 1.93 -8.57
N GLY A 135 8.33 0.81 -9.32
CA GLY A 135 8.96 -0.42 -8.84
C GLY A 135 8.06 -1.27 -7.93
N TYR A 136 6.74 -1.17 -8.05
CA TYR A 136 5.80 -1.98 -7.27
C TYR A 136 5.65 -3.38 -7.84
N GLY A 137 5.77 -4.41 -6.99
CA GLY A 137 5.29 -5.75 -7.28
C GLY A 137 3.77 -5.79 -7.37
N TYR A 138 3.18 -6.75 -8.11
CA TYR A 138 1.74 -6.84 -8.33
C TYR A 138 1.15 -8.06 -7.64
N ILE A 139 0.07 -7.85 -6.88
CA ILE A 139 -0.73 -8.92 -6.28
C ILE A 139 -2.21 -8.72 -6.62
N LYS A 140 -2.84 -9.78 -7.15
CA LYS A 140 -4.29 -9.86 -7.30
C LYS A 140 -4.81 -10.90 -6.30
N PRO A 141 -5.56 -10.48 -5.26
CA PRO A 141 -6.04 -11.40 -4.24
C PRO A 141 -7.20 -12.29 -4.73
#